data_ad4c154866c0d99854023811d5ec2c63
#
_entry.id   ad4c154866c0d99854023811d5ec2c63
#
_cell.length_a   1.000
_cell.length_b   1.000
_cell.length_c   1.000
_cell.angle_alpha   90.00
_cell.angle_beta   90.00
_cell.angle_gamma   90.00
#
_symmetry.space_group_name_H-M   'P 1'
#
loop_
_entity.id
_entity.type
_entity.pdbx_description
1 polymer ?
#
loop_
_entity_poly.entity_id
_entity_poly.type
_entity_poly.pdbx_seq_one_letter_code
_entity_poly.pdbx_strand_id
1 'polypeptide(L)'
;MLAVKPKIDLGVNIDHIAVLREARKINDPDPLMALAICAQAGADQITIHLREDRRHIHDDDAYRIINSSPIPVNLECAIDPEIITIVTALRPHRATLVPEKRSEVTTEGGLDVAGSYDLILNTIKKLNESEIEVSLFIDPTNEAVDLSHKLGAQWVELHTGTYANLYAMRYSALPHSHHAIDELRLSRHELDKRLADALEDIKKTADYAHSLGLKVAAGHGLNYQNVVAMVAIDTITELNIGQSIIARSIFTGLSSAVKEMKSLCQR
;
A
#
# COMPACT_ATOMS: atom_id res chain seq x y z
N MET A 1 19.45 7.02 -28.10
CA MET A 1 19.36 7.36 -26.70
C MET A 1 18.60 6.23 -26.03
N LEU A 2 19.20 5.52 -25.06
CA LEU A 2 18.45 4.58 -24.21
C LEU A 2 17.47 5.42 -23.39
N ALA A 3 16.18 5.15 -23.54
CA ALA A 3 15.17 5.81 -22.70
C ALA A 3 15.50 5.48 -21.22
N VAL A 4 15.72 6.51 -20.41
CA VAL A 4 15.89 6.33 -18.96
C VAL A 4 14.55 5.83 -18.46
N LYS A 5 14.52 4.62 -17.91
CA LYS A 5 13.31 4.08 -17.31
C LYS A 5 12.88 4.97 -16.13
N PRO A 6 11.58 5.20 -15.95
CA PRO A 6 11.09 6.00 -14.83
C PRO A 6 11.50 5.36 -13.51
N LYS A 7 11.97 6.18 -12.57
CA LYS A 7 12.28 5.76 -11.19
C LYS A 7 11.00 5.25 -10.53
N ILE A 8 11.13 4.20 -9.71
CA ILE A 8 10.06 3.79 -8.80
C ILE A 8 10.31 4.39 -7.42
N ASP A 9 9.31 5.04 -6.89
CA ASP A 9 9.32 5.53 -5.53
C ASP A 9 8.93 4.42 -4.55
N LEU A 10 9.60 4.38 -3.39
CA LEU A 10 9.33 3.44 -2.32
C LEU A 10 8.62 4.15 -1.18
N GLY A 11 7.33 3.86 -1.00
CA GLY A 11 6.56 4.18 0.19
C GLY A 11 6.78 3.08 1.24
N VAL A 12 7.31 3.46 2.40
CA VAL A 12 7.51 2.52 3.51
C VAL A 12 6.35 2.66 4.49
N ASN A 13 5.49 1.63 4.53
CA ASN A 13 4.44 1.57 5.55
C ASN A 13 5.06 1.12 6.89
N ILE A 14 4.91 1.96 7.92
CA ILE A 14 5.51 1.76 9.25
C ILE A 14 4.52 1.28 10.31
N ASP A 15 3.29 0.93 9.95
CA ASP A 15 2.24 0.50 10.88
C ASP A 15 2.67 -0.65 11.77
N HIS A 16 3.43 -1.61 11.22
CA HIS A 16 3.84 -2.80 11.96
C HIS A 16 4.82 -2.48 13.11
N ILE A 17 5.44 -1.31 13.13
CA ILE A 17 6.18 -0.81 14.30
C ILE A 17 5.19 -0.51 15.43
N ALA A 18 4.07 0.15 15.11
CA ALA A 18 3.01 0.39 16.08
C ALA A 18 2.33 -0.93 16.51
N VAL A 19 2.15 -1.91 15.61
CA VAL A 19 1.66 -3.25 15.97
C VAL A 19 2.55 -3.90 17.05
N LEU A 20 3.88 -3.79 16.95
CA LEU A 20 4.80 -4.30 17.98
C LEU A 20 4.60 -3.57 19.31
N ARG A 21 4.40 -2.26 19.30
CA ARG A 21 4.06 -1.45 20.49
C ARG A 21 2.77 -1.93 21.14
N GLU A 22 1.72 -2.11 20.33
CA GLU A 22 0.39 -2.53 20.82
C GLU A 22 0.36 -3.97 21.34
N ALA A 23 1.28 -4.83 20.91
CA ALA A 23 1.41 -6.18 21.47
C ALA A 23 1.69 -6.19 23.00
N ARG A 24 2.30 -5.09 23.51
CA ARG A 24 2.60 -4.92 24.95
C ARG A 24 1.89 -3.72 25.58
N LYS A 25 1.22 -2.87 24.78
CA LYS A 25 0.56 -1.63 25.23
C LYS A 25 1.49 -0.71 26.02
N ILE A 26 2.66 -0.46 25.47
CA ILE A 26 3.71 0.43 26.02
C ILE A 26 4.11 1.45 24.95
N ASN A 27 5.01 2.39 25.28
CA ASN A 27 5.42 3.45 24.32
C ASN A 27 6.58 3.04 23.39
N ASP A 28 7.02 1.78 23.42
CA ASP A 28 8.17 1.30 22.66
C ASP A 28 7.80 0.03 21.86
N PRO A 29 8.16 -0.04 20.56
CA PRO A 29 8.82 1.00 19.76
C PRO A 29 7.88 2.16 19.38
N ASP A 30 8.38 3.41 19.39
CA ASP A 30 7.65 4.58 18.87
C ASP A 30 7.82 4.64 17.33
N PRO A 31 6.71 4.60 16.53
CA PRO A 31 6.78 4.70 15.07
C PRO A 31 7.50 5.95 14.57
N LEU A 32 7.48 7.03 15.35
CA LEU A 32 8.15 8.29 15.00
C LEU A 32 9.67 8.12 14.81
N MET A 33 10.29 7.19 15.55
CA MET A 33 11.72 6.90 15.41
C MET A 33 12.10 6.35 14.04
N ALA A 34 11.15 5.79 13.30
CA ALA A 34 11.40 5.24 11.98
C ALA A 34 11.58 6.30 10.89
N LEU A 35 11.05 7.51 11.06
CA LEU A 35 10.96 8.53 10.00
C LEU A 35 12.33 8.89 9.43
N ALA A 36 13.25 9.32 10.29
CA ALA A 36 14.60 9.69 9.85
C ALA A 36 15.38 8.49 9.32
N ILE A 37 15.19 7.30 9.90
CA ILE A 37 15.85 6.07 9.47
C ILE A 37 15.40 5.68 8.07
N CYS A 38 14.09 5.69 7.80
CA CYS A 38 13.52 5.36 6.48
C CYS A 38 13.99 6.37 5.41
N ALA A 39 13.90 7.68 5.71
CA ALA A 39 14.34 8.73 4.79
C ALA A 39 15.83 8.61 4.45
N GLN A 40 16.71 8.43 5.45
CA GLN A 40 18.14 8.24 5.24
C GLN A 40 18.48 6.93 4.51
N ALA A 41 17.63 5.93 4.62
CA ALA A 41 17.79 4.65 3.92
C ALA A 41 17.28 4.69 2.46
N GLY A 42 16.67 5.79 2.02
CA GLY A 42 16.23 6.01 0.65
C GLY A 42 14.76 5.75 0.39
N ALA A 43 13.92 5.69 1.43
CA ALA A 43 12.47 5.77 1.26
C ALA A 43 12.10 7.12 0.64
N ASP A 44 11.15 7.13 -0.29
CA ASP A 44 10.65 8.35 -0.92
C ASP A 44 9.41 8.89 -0.21
N GLN A 45 8.70 8.02 0.54
CA GLN A 45 7.49 8.35 1.27
C GLN A 45 7.34 7.46 2.51
N ILE A 46 6.69 7.98 3.54
CA ILE A 46 6.16 7.21 4.66
C ILE A 46 4.68 6.93 4.40
N THR A 47 4.25 5.70 4.63
CA THR A 47 2.84 5.33 4.63
C THR A 47 2.43 4.90 6.03
N ILE A 48 1.27 5.37 6.49
CA ILE A 48 0.62 4.98 7.74
C ILE A 48 -0.87 4.77 7.48
N HIS A 49 -1.50 3.88 8.24
CA HIS A 49 -2.93 3.63 8.18
C HIS A 49 -3.61 4.02 9.51
N LEU A 50 -4.38 5.10 9.48
CA LEU A 50 -5.23 5.49 10.59
C LEU A 50 -6.58 4.78 10.48
N ARG A 51 -6.70 3.61 11.11
CA ARG A 51 -7.91 2.79 11.10
C ARG A 51 -9.00 3.36 12.00
N GLU A 52 -10.27 3.09 11.67
CA GLU A 52 -11.42 3.44 12.51
C GLU A 52 -11.28 2.91 13.95
N ASP A 53 -10.73 1.69 14.11
CA ASP A 53 -10.58 1.03 15.42
C ASP A 53 -9.27 1.39 16.14
N ARG A 54 -8.39 2.20 15.55
CA ARG A 54 -7.09 2.63 16.12
C ARG A 54 -6.24 1.46 16.66
N ARG A 55 -6.31 0.27 16.06
CA ARG A 55 -5.64 -0.93 16.61
C ARG A 55 -4.11 -0.86 16.63
N HIS A 56 -3.50 0.06 15.90
CA HIS A 56 -2.04 0.26 15.86
C HIS A 56 -1.64 1.75 15.82
N ILE A 57 -1.89 2.47 14.75
CA ILE A 57 -1.66 3.92 14.65
C ILE A 57 -2.82 4.64 15.35
N HIS A 58 -2.48 5.53 16.28
CA HIS A 58 -3.39 6.40 16.99
C HIS A 58 -3.38 7.83 16.41
N ASP A 59 -4.37 8.64 16.75
CA ASP A 59 -4.51 10.01 16.24
C ASP A 59 -3.27 10.86 16.56
N ASP A 60 -2.68 10.69 17.77
CA ASP A 60 -1.44 11.37 18.16
C ASP A 60 -0.23 10.92 17.32
N ASP A 61 -0.14 9.63 17.01
CA ASP A 61 0.92 9.12 16.11
C ASP A 61 0.79 9.78 14.73
N ALA A 62 -0.42 9.80 14.15
CA ALA A 62 -0.66 10.38 12.84
C ALA A 62 -0.30 11.87 12.83
N TYR A 63 -0.71 12.64 13.86
CA TYR A 63 -0.35 14.04 14.02
C TYR A 63 1.17 14.25 14.08
N ARG A 64 1.86 13.51 14.94
CA ARG A 64 3.32 13.63 15.14
C ARG A 64 4.09 13.21 13.88
N ILE A 65 3.68 12.12 13.21
CA ILE A 65 4.31 11.61 11.99
C ILE A 65 4.18 12.63 10.86
N ILE A 66 2.98 13.14 10.60
CA ILE A 66 2.74 14.10 9.51
C ILE A 66 3.53 15.40 9.73
N ASN A 67 3.57 15.90 10.96
CA ASN A 67 4.28 17.15 11.27
C ASN A 67 5.80 17.01 11.38
N SER A 68 6.35 15.79 11.53
CA SER A 68 7.78 15.56 11.76
C SER A 68 8.48 14.83 10.63
N SER A 69 7.74 14.29 9.66
CA SER A 69 8.34 13.52 8.57
C SER A 69 9.19 14.42 7.65
N PRO A 70 10.45 14.04 7.37
CA PRO A 70 11.29 14.77 6.42
C PRO A 70 10.96 14.46 4.95
N ILE A 71 10.08 13.51 4.70
CA ILE A 71 9.62 13.08 3.37
C ILE A 71 8.09 13.02 3.36
N PRO A 72 7.44 13.02 2.17
CA PRO A 72 5.99 12.96 2.05
C PRO A 72 5.35 11.85 2.90
N VAL A 73 4.15 12.10 3.40
CA VAL A 73 3.34 11.11 4.12
C VAL A 73 2.09 10.79 3.32
N ASN A 74 1.87 9.52 3.04
CA ASN A 74 0.61 8.94 2.57
C ASN A 74 -0.15 8.39 3.77
N LEU A 75 -1.36 8.87 4.00
CA LEU A 75 -2.22 8.39 5.08
C LEU A 75 -3.35 7.54 4.49
N GLU A 76 -3.31 6.25 4.75
CA GLU A 76 -4.38 5.31 4.41
C GLU A 76 -5.52 5.47 5.42
N CYS A 77 -6.77 5.49 4.93
CA CYS A 77 -7.92 5.69 5.80
C CYS A 77 -9.23 5.17 5.19
N ALA A 78 -10.18 4.82 6.05
CA ALA A 78 -11.55 4.52 5.66
C ALA A 78 -12.30 5.78 5.19
N ILE A 79 -13.41 5.57 4.48
CA ILE A 79 -14.35 6.64 4.09
C ILE A 79 -15.35 6.88 5.24
N ASP A 80 -14.84 7.02 6.43
CA ASP A 80 -15.63 7.34 7.63
C ASP A 80 -15.63 8.85 7.89
N PRO A 81 -16.77 9.49 8.23
CA PRO A 81 -16.85 10.94 8.44
C PRO A 81 -15.92 11.47 9.55
N GLU A 82 -15.73 10.72 10.63
CA GLU A 82 -14.82 11.09 11.73
C GLU A 82 -13.37 11.05 11.23
N ILE A 83 -12.97 9.93 10.60
CA ILE A 83 -11.64 9.76 10.04
C ILE A 83 -11.34 10.85 9.00
N ILE A 84 -12.24 11.10 8.06
CA ILE A 84 -12.06 12.14 7.04
C ILE A 84 -11.94 13.54 7.65
N THR A 85 -12.61 13.79 8.77
CA THR A 85 -12.46 15.06 9.49
C THR A 85 -11.05 15.21 10.09
N ILE A 86 -10.52 14.13 10.69
CA ILE A 86 -9.16 14.10 11.22
C ILE A 86 -8.13 14.26 10.08
N VAL A 87 -8.26 13.49 9.00
CA VAL A 87 -7.36 13.55 7.84
C VAL A 87 -7.32 14.96 7.24
N THR A 88 -8.50 15.60 7.09
CA THR A 88 -8.63 16.97 6.59
C THR A 88 -7.89 17.98 7.50
N ALA A 89 -7.94 17.79 8.81
CA ALA A 89 -7.25 18.65 9.78
C ALA A 89 -5.73 18.42 9.78
N LEU A 90 -5.29 17.16 9.60
CA LEU A 90 -3.88 16.76 9.60
C LEU A 90 -3.14 17.16 8.32
N ARG A 91 -3.83 17.23 7.18
CA ARG A 91 -3.29 17.59 5.86
C ARG A 91 -2.04 16.79 5.47
N PRO A 92 -2.13 15.44 5.38
CA PRO A 92 -1.04 14.66 4.78
C PRO A 92 -0.83 15.05 3.31
N HIS A 93 0.32 14.68 2.73
CA HIS A 93 0.57 14.93 1.31
C HIS A 93 -0.43 14.19 0.41
N ARG A 94 -0.81 12.97 0.82
CA ARG A 94 -1.80 12.16 0.13
C ARG A 94 -2.64 11.39 1.14
N ALA A 95 -3.91 11.19 0.82
CA ALA A 95 -4.81 10.27 1.49
C ALA A 95 -5.16 9.12 0.53
N THR A 96 -4.90 7.88 0.94
CA THR A 96 -5.33 6.68 0.21
C THR A 96 -6.58 6.13 0.86
N LEU A 97 -7.70 6.14 0.12
CA LEU A 97 -8.96 5.59 0.60
C LEU A 97 -8.94 4.08 0.45
N VAL A 98 -9.09 3.36 1.57
CA VAL A 98 -9.02 1.90 1.66
C VAL A 98 -10.32 1.32 2.25
N PRO A 99 -10.68 0.06 1.92
CA PRO A 99 -11.77 -0.61 2.62
C PRO A 99 -11.35 -0.95 4.05
N GLU A 100 -12.26 -0.78 5.01
CA GLU A 100 -12.07 -1.27 6.37
C GLU A 100 -13.26 -2.12 6.79
N LYS A 101 -13.06 -3.43 6.89
CA LYS A 101 -14.03 -4.34 7.50
C LYS A 101 -13.42 -4.90 8.79
N ARG A 102 -14.23 -4.92 9.86
CA ARG A 102 -13.77 -5.29 11.20
C ARG A 102 -13.27 -6.73 11.35
N SER A 103 -13.55 -7.62 10.39
CA SER A 103 -13.32 -9.07 10.49
C SER A 103 -12.23 -9.63 9.55
N GLU A 104 -11.53 -8.81 8.78
CA GLU A 104 -10.69 -9.32 7.69
C GLU A 104 -9.21 -9.42 8.10
N VAL A 105 -8.67 -10.63 7.98
CA VAL A 105 -7.25 -10.93 8.25
C VAL A 105 -6.47 -11.24 6.96
N THR A 106 -7.07 -11.70 5.86
CA THR A 106 -6.31 -12.30 4.77
C THR A 106 -6.82 -12.12 3.34
N THR A 107 -8.04 -11.65 3.08
CA THR A 107 -8.62 -11.61 1.71
C THR A 107 -9.36 -10.30 1.44
N GLU A 108 -8.78 -9.20 1.84
CA GLU A 108 -9.33 -7.89 1.53
C GLU A 108 -9.13 -7.62 0.05
N GLY A 109 -10.22 -7.28 -0.64
CA GLY A 109 -10.19 -6.71 -1.99
C GLY A 109 -9.92 -5.20 -1.93
N GLY A 110 -9.88 -4.57 -3.09
CA GLY A 110 -9.89 -3.12 -3.21
C GLY A 110 -11.20 -2.50 -2.73
N LEU A 111 -11.21 -1.19 -2.66
CA LEU A 111 -12.38 -0.38 -2.31
C LEU A 111 -13.53 -0.65 -3.29
N ASP A 112 -14.74 -0.87 -2.80
CA ASP A 112 -15.95 -0.95 -3.63
C ASP A 112 -16.33 0.45 -4.14
N VAL A 113 -15.69 0.84 -5.24
CA VAL A 113 -15.84 2.17 -5.83
C VAL A 113 -17.25 2.36 -6.41
N ALA A 114 -17.83 1.30 -6.95
CA ALA A 114 -19.19 1.36 -7.55
C ALA A 114 -20.27 1.51 -6.47
N GLY A 115 -20.21 0.67 -5.43
CA GLY A 115 -21.19 0.68 -4.34
C GLY A 115 -21.09 1.91 -3.45
N SER A 116 -19.93 2.58 -3.41
CA SER A 116 -19.69 3.74 -2.57
C SER A 116 -19.50 5.06 -3.36
N TYR A 117 -19.91 5.10 -4.64
CA TYR A 117 -19.57 6.17 -5.58
C TYR A 117 -19.83 7.60 -5.05
N ASP A 118 -21.04 7.89 -4.59
CA ASP A 118 -21.40 9.25 -4.12
C ASP A 118 -20.63 9.63 -2.83
N LEU A 119 -20.39 8.67 -1.96
CA LEU A 119 -19.64 8.89 -0.73
C LEU A 119 -18.17 9.19 -1.05
N ILE A 120 -17.56 8.43 -1.97
CA ILE A 120 -16.19 8.66 -2.44
C ILE A 120 -16.08 10.02 -3.12
N LEU A 121 -17.04 10.37 -4.00
CA LEU A 121 -17.05 11.67 -4.69
C LEU A 121 -17.02 12.84 -3.71
N ASN A 122 -17.87 12.79 -2.68
CA ASN A 122 -17.92 13.84 -1.66
C ASN A 122 -16.64 13.89 -0.81
N THR A 123 -16.06 12.72 -0.52
CA THR A 123 -14.80 12.60 0.22
C THR A 123 -13.63 13.19 -0.59
N ILE A 124 -13.50 12.84 -1.87
CA ILE A 124 -12.46 13.39 -2.75
C ILE A 124 -12.56 14.92 -2.83
N LYS A 125 -13.78 15.48 -3.00
CA LYS A 125 -13.97 16.93 -3.01
C LYS A 125 -13.45 17.59 -1.72
N LYS A 126 -13.85 17.04 -0.56
CA LYS A 126 -13.45 17.56 0.75
C LYS A 126 -11.94 17.51 0.96
N LEU A 127 -11.28 16.42 0.55
CA LEU A 127 -9.83 16.27 0.65
C LEU A 127 -9.09 17.21 -0.30
N ASN A 128 -9.53 17.33 -1.56
CA ASN A 128 -8.95 18.24 -2.54
C ASN A 128 -9.09 19.72 -2.13
N GLU A 129 -10.22 20.12 -1.51
CA GLU A 129 -10.40 21.47 -0.93
C GLU A 129 -9.37 21.77 0.17
N SER A 130 -8.82 20.75 0.79
CA SER A 130 -7.75 20.84 1.81
C SER A 130 -6.35 20.63 1.22
N GLU A 131 -6.21 20.65 -0.11
CA GLU A 131 -4.95 20.47 -0.84
C GLU A 131 -4.28 19.10 -0.60
N ILE A 132 -5.08 18.06 -0.34
CA ILE A 132 -4.62 16.68 -0.13
C ILE A 132 -4.83 15.90 -1.44
N GLU A 133 -3.75 15.32 -2.01
CA GLU A 133 -3.89 14.38 -3.14
C GLU A 133 -4.66 13.14 -2.70
N VAL A 134 -5.51 12.60 -3.56
CA VAL A 134 -6.31 11.42 -3.24
C VAL A 134 -5.91 10.23 -4.10
N SER A 135 -5.70 9.09 -3.45
CA SER A 135 -5.52 7.78 -4.05
C SER A 135 -6.67 6.86 -3.67
N LEU A 136 -7.11 6.00 -4.59
CA LEU A 136 -8.05 4.94 -4.30
C LEU A 136 -7.34 3.59 -4.37
N PHE A 137 -7.43 2.81 -3.29
CA PHE A 137 -6.91 1.44 -3.23
C PHE A 137 -7.92 0.50 -3.88
N ILE A 138 -7.63 0.00 -5.07
CA ILE A 138 -8.58 -0.71 -5.93
C ILE A 138 -8.07 -2.08 -6.37
N ASP A 139 -8.98 -2.99 -6.63
CA ASP A 139 -8.64 -4.21 -7.36
C ASP A 139 -8.19 -3.89 -8.79
N PRO A 140 -7.27 -4.66 -9.37
CA PRO A 140 -6.72 -4.40 -10.70
C PRO A 140 -7.74 -4.72 -11.81
N THR A 141 -8.77 -3.87 -11.94
CA THR A 141 -9.81 -3.96 -12.96
C THR A 141 -10.01 -2.63 -13.68
N ASN A 142 -10.28 -2.68 -14.98
CA ASN A 142 -10.51 -1.47 -15.77
C ASN A 142 -11.75 -0.70 -15.29
N GLU A 143 -12.78 -1.40 -14.79
CA GLU A 143 -13.98 -0.76 -14.25
C GLU A 143 -13.66 0.10 -13.02
N ALA A 144 -12.87 -0.41 -12.08
CA ALA A 144 -12.45 0.35 -10.90
C ALA A 144 -11.59 1.57 -11.29
N VAL A 145 -10.74 1.43 -12.31
CA VAL A 145 -9.94 2.54 -12.87
C VAL A 145 -10.83 3.60 -13.50
N ASP A 146 -11.81 3.20 -14.33
CA ASP A 146 -12.75 4.13 -14.96
C ASP A 146 -13.54 4.96 -13.93
N LEU A 147 -14.01 4.30 -12.87
CA LEU A 147 -14.73 4.95 -11.80
C LEU A 147 -13.81 5.91 -11.02
N SER A 148 -12.57 5.49 -10.72
CA SER A 148 -11.58 6.30 -10.03
C SER A 148 -11.25 7.58 -10.83
N HIS A 149 -11.06 7.45 -12.14
CA HIS A 149 -10.83 8.57 -13.03
C HIS A 149 -12.03 9.54 -13.07
N LYS A 150 -13.26 9.01 -13.22
CA LYS A 150 -14.50 9.82 -13.22
C LYS A 150 -14.73 10.55 -11.91
N LEU A 151 -14.32 9.96 -10.79
CA LEU A 151 -14.39 10.56 -9.45
C LEU A 151 -13.38 11.69 -9.24
N GLY A 152 -12.36 11.81 -10.11
CA GLY A 152 -11.32 12.83 -10.02
C GLY A 152 -10.20 12.50 -9.04
N ALA A 153 -9.96 11.21 -8.76
CA ALA A 153 -8.77 10.77 -8.04
C ALA A 153 -7.51 11.11 -8.85
N GLN A 154 -6.42 11.48 -8.17
CA GLN A 154 -5.13 11.73 -8.81
C GLN A 154 -4.31 10.45 -8.94
N TRP A 155 -4.51 9.51 -8.03
CA TRP A 155 -3.82 8.24 -7.94
C TRP A 155 -4.79 7.06 -7.88
N VAL A 156 -4.32 5.93 -8.35
CA VAL A 156 -4.83 4.62 -7.95
C VAL A 156 -3.69 3.80 -7.36
N GLU A 157 -3.99 3.04 -6.30
CA GLU A 157 -3.09 2.02 -5.78
C GLU A 157 -3.69 0.66 -6.08
N LEU A 158 -3.01 -0.12 -6.92
CA LEU A 158 -3.46 -1.44 -7.32
C LEU A 158 -3.19 -2.47 -6.22
N HIS A 159 -4.24 -3.15 -5.78
CA HIS A 159 -4.18 -4.23 -4.80
C HIS A 159 -3.44 -5.44 -5.36
N THR A 160 -2.27 -5.77 -4.82
CA THR A 160 -1.44 -6.89 -5.27
C THR A 160 -1.63 -8.18 -4.46
N GLY A 161 -2.62 -8.23 -3.56
CA GLY A 161 -2.81 -9.35 -2.62
C GLY A 161 -3.03 -10.70 -3.30
N THR A 162 -3.85 -10.77 -4.36
CA THR A 162 -4.05 -12.01 -5.13
C THR A 162 -2.73 -12.53 -5.70
N TYR A 163 -1.94 -11.66 -6.33
CA TYR A 163 -0.61 -12.00 -6.84
C TYR A 163 0.32 -12.47 -5.71
N ALA A 164 0.36 -11.74 -4.60
CA ALA A 164 1.22 -12.05 -3.46
C ALA A 164 0.87 -13.38 -2.79
N ASN A 165 -0.42 -13.66 -2.63
CA ASN A 165 -0.93 -14.92 -2.07
C ASN A 165 -0.59 -16.12 -2.97
N LEU A 166 -0.82 -16.00 -4.27
CA LEU A 166 -0.43 -17.02 -5.26
C LEU A 166 1.07 -17.26 -5.26
N TYR A 167 1.87 -16.18 -5.21
CA TYR A 167 3.32 -16.28 -5.12
C TYR A 167 3.76 -17.00 -3.84
N ALA A 168 3.19 -16.64 -2.69
CA ALA A 168 3.52 -17.26 -1.41
C ALA A 168 3.13 -18.74 -1.36
N MET A 169 1.94 -19.11 -1.86
CA MET A 169 1.50 -20.50 -1.96
C MET A 169 2.37 -21.32 -2.91
N ARG A 170 2.95 -20.69 -3.92
CA ARG A 170 3.80 -21.38 -4.93
C ARG A 170 5.26 -21.53 -4.51
N TYR A 171 5.84 -20.49 -3.87
CA TYR A 171 7.30 -20.37 -3.70
C TYR A 171 7.77 -20.25 -2.25
N SER A 172 6.86 -20.23 -1.26
CA SER A 172 7.26 -20.13 0.15
C SER A 172 6.87 -21.38 0.96
N ALA A 173 7.10 -21.34 2.27
CA ALA A 173 6.65 -22.37 3.20
C ALA A 173 5.15 -22.22 3.60
N LEU A 174 4.44 -21.21 3.08
CA LEU A 174 3.03 -20.95 3.43
C LEU A 174 2.12 -22.15 3.28
N PRO A 175 2.19 -22.98 2.19
CA PRO A 175 1.34 -24.16 2.03
C PRO A 175 1.46 -25.21 3.14
N HIS A 176 2.57 -25.19 3.86
CA HIS A 176 2.90 -26.14 4.93
C HIS A 176 2.70 -25.56 6.33
N SER A 177 2.16 -24.35 6.43
CA SER A 177 1.87 -23.66 7.69
C SER A 177 0.38 -23.74 8.03
N HIS A 178 0.04 -23.37 9.28
CA HIS A 178 -1.34 -23.20 9.72
C HIS A 178 -2.02 -21.93 9.14
N HIS A 179 -1.28 -21.13 8.38
CA HIS A 179 -1.79 -19.98 7.63
C HIS A 179 -1.95 -20.28 6.13
N ALA A 180 -1.85 -21.56 5.71
CA ALA A 180 -2.09 -21.94 4.33
C ALA A 180 -3.48 -21.50 3.88
N ILE A 181 -3.56 -20.97 2.66
CA ILE A 181 -4.82 -20.51 2.06
C ILE A 181 -5.47 -21.72 1.36
N ASP A 182 -6.53 -22.25 1.95
CA ASP A 182 -7.13 -23.51 1.51
C ASP A 182 -7.65 -23.44 0.07
N GLU A 183 -8.20 -22.32 -0.35
CA GLU A 183 -8.69 -22.07 -1.71
C GLU A 183 -7.55 -22.07 -2.75
N LEU A 184 -6.32 -21.90 -2.31
CA LEU A 184 -5.11 -21.92 -3.14
C LEU A 184 -4.28 -23.20 -2.98
N ARG A 185 -4.83 -24.26 -2.39
CA ARG A 185 -4.24 -25.61 -2.39
C ARG A 185 -4.41 -26.29 -3.75
N LEU A 186 -3.71 -25.75 -4.74
CA LEU A 186 -3.79 -26.12 -6.15
C LEU A 186 -2.53 -26.86 -6.61
N SER A 187 -2.60 -27.46 -7.81
CA SER A 187 -1.39 -27.98 -8.44
C SER A 187 -0.39 -26.86 -8.77
N ARG A 188 0.90 -27.21 -8.85
CA ARG A 188 1.93 -26.25 -9.25
C ARG A 188 1.62 -25.58 -10.59
N HIS A 189 1.16 -26.34 -11.55
CA HIS A 189 0.80 -25.82 -12.87
C HIS A 189 -0.34 -24.79 -12.79
N GLU A 190 -1.36 -25.07 -11.99
CA GLU A 190 -2.48 -24.16 -11.81
C GLU A 190 -2.06 -22.88 -11.04
N LEU A 191 -1.20 -23.01 -10.03
CA LEU A 191 -0.64 -21.86 -9.33
C LEU A 191 0.20 -20.99 -10.27
N ASP A 192 1.07 -21.60 -11.09
CA ASP A 192 1.91 -20.87 -12.06
C ASP A 192 1.05 -20.13 -13.08
N LYS A 193 -0.04 -20.76 -13.56
CA LYS A 193 -0.99 -20.12 -14.49
C LYS A 193 -1.69 -18.93 -13.85
N ARG A 194 -2.32 -19.13 -12.68
CA ARG A 194 -3.04 -18.04 -11.99
C ARG A 194 -2.12 -16.90 -11.57
N LEU A 195 -0.89 -17.21 -11.20
CA LEU A 195 0.12 -16.20 -10.88
C LEU A 195 0.47 -15.34 -12.11
N ALA A 196 0.63 -15.97 -13.26
CA ALA A 196 0.87 -15.26 -14.52
C ALA A 196 -0.34 -14.41 -14.93
N ASP A 197 -1.55 -14.94 -14.80
CA ASP A 197 -2.80 -14.22 -15.08
C ASP A 197 -2.94 -12.99 -14.17
N ALA A 198 -2.73 -13.14 -12.85
CA ALA A 198 -2.79 -12.04 -11.88
C ALA A 198 -1.75 -10.93 -12.17
N LEU A 199 -0.53 -11.31 -12.57
CA LEU A 199 0.50 -10.34 -12.95
C LEU A 199 0.13 -9.58 -14.23
N GLU A 200 -0.43 -10.27 -15.21
CA GLU A 200 -0.87 -9.68 -16.47
C GLU A 200 -2.07 -8.73 -16.25
N ASP A 201 -3.00 -9.06 -15.35
CA ASP A 201 -4.12 -8.19 -14.98
C ASP A 201 -3.62 -6.90 -14.31
N ILE A 202 -2.67 -7.00 -13.36
CA ILE A 202 -2.04 -5.82 -12.75
C ILE A 202 -1.39 -4.95 -13.81
N LYS A 203 -0.62 -5.54 -14.73
CA LYS A 203 0.06 -4.82 -15.79
C LYS A 203 -0.91 -4.09 -16.72
N LYS A 204 -1.92 -4.79 -17.24
CA LYS A 204 -2.94 -4.21 -18.13
C LYS A 204 -3.68 -3.06 -17.46
N THR A 205 -4.04 -3.24 -16.20
CA THR A 205 -4.75 -2.22 -15.42
C THR A 205 -3.86 -1.02 -15.13
N ALA A 206 -2.56 -1.24 -14.82
CA ALA A 206 -1.60 -0.14 -14.64
C ALA A 206 -1.41 0.67 -15.93
N ASP A 207 -1.24 -0.01 -17.08
CA ASP A 207 -1.11 0.62 -18.37
C ASP A 207 -2.38 1.41 -18.73
N TYR A 208 -3.55 0.86 -18.44
CA TYR A 208 -4.84 1.51 -18.66
C TYR A 208 -5.01 2.76 -17.78
N ALA A 209 -4.76 2.67 -16.49
CA ALA A 209 -4.83 3.79 -15.55
C ALA A 209 -3.88 4.93 -15.97
N HIS A 210 -2.65 4.59 -16.34
CA HIS A 210 -1.67 5.55 -16.85
C HIS A 210 -2.15 6.23 -18.13
N SER A 211 -2.81 5.51 -19.05
CA SER A 211 -3.35 6.08 -20.30
C SER A 211 -4.46 7.11 -20.07
N LEU A 212 -5.18 7.02 -18.94
CA LEU A 212 -6.18 7.99 -18.50
C LEU A 212 -5.57 9.18 -17.72
N GLY A 213 -4.25 9.20 -17.51
CA GLY A 213 -3.55 10.26 -16.79
C GLY A 213 -3.52 10.08 -15.27
N LEU A 214 -3.95 8.92 -14.74
CA LEU A 214 -3.80 8.59 -13.33
C LEU A 214 -2.34 8.23 -13.03
N LYS A 215 -1.86 8.63 -11.85
CA LYS A 215 -0.62 8.11 -11.29
C LYS A 215 -0.90 6.73 -10.67
N VAL A 216 0.02 5.79 -10.86
CA VAL A 216 -0.20 4.39 -10.46
C VAL A 216 0.79 3.97 -9.38
N ALA A 217 0.25 3.62 -8.22
CA ALA A 217 0.94 2.91 -7.16
C ALA A 217 0.50 1.43 -7.13
N ALA A 218 1.26 0.58 -6.46
CA ALA A 218 0.87 -0.79 -6.16
C ALA A 218 1.35 -1.20 -4.76
N GLY A 219 0.54 -1.99 -4.07
CA GLY A 219 0.82 -2.37 -2.69
C GLY A 219 0.05 -3.59 -2.23
N HIS A 220 0.28 -3.98 -1.01
CA HIS A 220 -0.28 -5.11 -0.28
C HIS A 220 0.34 -6.48 -0.64
N GLY A 221 1.04 -7.08 0.32
CA GLY A 221 1.64 -8.41 0.19
C GLY A 221 2.98 -8.47 -0.56
N LEU A 222 3.52 -7.32 -0.98
CA LEU A 222 4.83 -7.28 -1.63
C LEU A 222 5.97 -7.53 -0.63
N ASN A 223 7.00 -8.22 -1.12
CA ASN A 223 8.18 -8.59 -0.35
C ASN A 223 9.43 -8.68 -1.24
N TYR A 224 10.59 -8.97 -0.64
CA TYR A 224 11.89 -9.02 -1.33
C TYR A 224 11.97 -10.06 -2.47
N GLN A 225 11.07 -11.04 -2.50
CA GLN A 225 11.08 -12.11 -3.50
C GLN A 225 10.15 -11.83 -4.67
N ASN A 226 9.00 -11.17 -4.41
CA ASN A 226 7.95 -10.97 -5.41
C ASN A 226 7.92 -9.55 -6.02
N VAL A 227 8.60 -8.57 -5.41
CA VAL A 227 8.56 -7.16 -5.80
C VAL A 227 9.11 -6.90 -7.20
N VAL A 228 10.08 -7.68 -7.66
CA VAL A 228 10.78 -7.46 -8.94
C VAL A 228 9.83 -7.50 -10.14
N ALA A 229 8.79 -8.34 -10.08
CA ALA A 229 7.79 -8.41 -11.14
C ALA A 229 6.95 -7.11 -11.24
N MET A 230 6.66 -6.47 -10.11
CA MET A 230 5.99 -5.15 -10.09
C MET A 230 6.91 -4.05 -10.63
N VAL A 231 8.19 -4.10 -10.25
CA VAL A 231 9.21 -3.17 -10.75
C VAL A 231 9.35 -3.23 -12.28
N ALA A 232 9.10 -4.37 -12.90
CA ALA A 232 9.15 -4.54 -14.35
C ALA A 232 7.99 -3.88 -15.11
N ILE A 233 6.93 -3.42 -14.43
CA ILE A 233 5.78 -2.74 -15.02
C ILE A 233 6.08 -1.23 -15.08
N ASP A 234 6.42 -0.71 -16.26
CA ASP A 234 6.94 0.65 -16.42
C ASP A 234 5.95 1.76 -16.00
N THR A 235 4.66 1.50 -16.02
CA THR A 235 3.58 2.43 -15.65
C THR A 235 3.31 2.50 -14.13
N ILE A 236 3.80 1.55 -13.34
CA ILE A 236 3.79 1.66 -11.88
C ILE A 236 4.94 2.57 -11.46
N THR A 237 4.64 3.67 -10.80
CA THR A 237 5.62 4.68 -10.39
C THR A 237 5.92 4.68 -8.88
N GLU A 238 5.14 3.95 -8.08
CA GLU A 238 5.31 3.87 -6.64
C GLU A 238 4.94 2.47 -6.12
N LEU A 239 5.66 2.00 -5.11
CA LEU A 239 5.34 0.77 -4.38
C LEU A 239 5.20 1.06 -2.89
N ASN A 240 4.05 0.70 -2.30
CA ASN A 240 3.79 0.82 -0.86
C ASN A 240 4.01 -0.53 -0.18
N ILE A 241 5.06 -0.63 0.66
CA ILE A 241 5.51 -1.89 1.27
C ILE A 241 5.74 -1.69 2.76
N GLY A 242 5.11 -2.51 3.59
CA GLY A 242 5.20 -2.39 5.05
C GLY A 242 5.69 -3.68 5.72
N GLN A 243 4.80 -4.65 5.87
CA GLN A 243 5.00 -5.84 6.68
C GLN A 243 6.34 -6.54 6.42
N SER A 244 6.70 -6.76 5.16
CA SER A 244 7.93 -7.47 4.80
C SER A 244 9.21 -6.70 5.17
N ILE A 245 9.17 -5.35 5.08
CA ILE A 245 10.29 -4.49 5.49
C ILE A 245 10.46 -4.54 7.01
N ILE A 246 9.37 -4.42 7.76
CA ILE A 246 9.43 -4.46 9.23
C ILE A 246 9.83 -5.85 9.72
N ALA A 247 9.30 -6.92 9.13
CA ALA A 247 9.72 -8.30 9.44
C ALA A 247 11.22 -8.52 9.18
N ARG A 248 11.74 -8.05 8.04
CA ARG A 248 13.17 -8.11 7.73
C ARG A 248 13.98 -7.31 8.75
N SER A 249 13.49 -6.16 9.19
CA SER A 249 14.20 -5.26 10.11
C SER A 249 14.48 -5.87 11.48
N ILE A 250 13.69 -6.86 11.91
CA ILE A 250 13.92 -7.60 13.16
C ILE A 250 15.29 -8.29 13.15
N PHE A 251 15.76 -8.73 11.97
CA PHE A 251 17.02 -9.46 11.84
C PHE A 251 18.17 -8.58 11.35
N THR A 252 17.90 -7.53 10.58
CA THR A 252 18.94 -6.76 9.88
C THR A 252 19.02 -5.29 10.34
N GLY A 253 18.06 -4.84 11.14
CA GLY A 253 17.83 -3.42 11.43
C GLY A 253 17.08 -2.70 10.30
N LEU A 254 16.29 -1.68 10.67
CA LEU A 254 15.38 -0.99 9.76
C LEU A 254 16.11 -0.32 8.56
N SER A 255 17.23 0.35 8.82
CA SER A 255 18.00 1.01 7.75
C SER A 255 18.45 0.01 6.67
N SER A 256 18.94 -1.16 7.07
CA SER A 256 19.38 -2.19 6.11
C SER A 256 18.21 -2.77 5.33
N ALA A 257 17.09 -3.04 6.01
CA ALA A 257 15.88 -3.58 5.38
C ALA A 257 15.33 -2.60 4.32
N VAL A 258 15.23 -1.31 4.63
CA VAL A 258 14.76 -0.30 3.67
C VAL A 258 15.73 -0.15 2.50
N LYS A 259 17.05 -0.09 2.73
CA LYS A 259 18.06 -0.01 1.66
C LYS A 259 18.00 -1.20 0.70
N GLU A 260 17.85 -2.41 1.25
CA GLU A 260 17.71 -3.63 0.44
C GLU A 260 16.45 -3.57 -0.44
N MET A 261 15.29 -3.20 0.14
CA MET A 261 14.05 -3.04 -0.63
C MET A 261 14.20 -1.94 -1.70
N LYS A 262 14.77 -0.79 -1.32
CA LYS A 262 15.00 0.31 -2.28
C LYS A 262 15.88 -0.10 -3.45
N SER A 263 16.90 -0.93 -3.20
CA SER A 263 17.76 -1.44 -4.27
C SER A 263 17.01 -2.34 -5.27
N LEU A 264 16.00 -3.08 -4.81
CA LEU A 264 15.15 -3.90 -5.68
C LEU A 264 14.15 -3.06 -6.49
N CYS A 265 13.82 -1.85 -6.04
CA CYS A 265 12.95 -0.91 -6.76
C CYS A 265 13.70 -0.09 -7.84
N GLN A 266 15.00 -0.31 -8.03
CA GLN A 266 15.76 0.36 -9.09
C GLN A 266 15.54 -0.35 -10.44
N ARG A 267 15.34 0.43 -11.52
CA ARG A 267 15.15 -0.05 -12.91
C ARG A 267 16.39 0.10 -13.74
#